data_169f4ceae41d5ac307161a4cf5c7925a
#
_entry.id   169f4ceae41d5ac307161a4cf5c7925a
#
_cell.length_a   1.000
_cell.length_b   1.000
_cell.length_c   1.000
_cell.angle_alpha   90.00
_cell.angle_beta   90.00
_cell.angle_gamma   90.00
#
_symmetry.space_group_name_H-M   'P 1'
#
loop_
_entity.id
_entity.type
_entity.pdbx_description
1 polymer ?
#
loop_
_entity_poly.entity_id
_entity_poly.type
_entity_poly.pdbx_seq_one_letter_code
_entity_poly.pdbx_strand_id
1 'polypeptide(L)'
;MEGNKGFTNLGNTCYMNSALQCLIHLPQLNPRKNSIFKSDLDKSTKKEYKLLKQWIQLYKEMWYEENESVINTKDFIITFIKRCEEENIYFDVFNQNDVSEFLNGFINILHEEICRSVTITPNGSPRNSFDKLQVKSIETWNRFFNKKYSFIIKDFHGQLVNLTSCPSCNYFTTNFDPLLIISLDVNSKTNSIHESLEKYCEPFTLDDDNLWTCDKCSKKVKCVKKNNFWKLPDILVILIKQYNDNAKKLDNFIEYPNKLNMESYCLNYINDNMNYNLHSICIHSGSLRGGHYYAYCKNLNDKKWRKYNDSHVSEPVTQKEVLSQRPYCLFYTRNK
;
A
#
# COMPACT_ATOMS: atom_id res chain seq x y z
N MET A 1 -5.37 -26.50 10.44
CA MET A 1 -6.44 -25.48 10.24
C MET A 1 -5.96 -24.49 9.19
N GLU A 2 -6.70 -24.33 8.13
CA GLU A 2 -6.36 -23.49 6.99
C GLU A 2 -6.16 -22.02 7.37
N GLY A 3 -5.05 -21.44 6.98
CA GLY A 3 -4.71 -20.04 7.23
C GLY A 3 -4.26 -19.71 8.67
N ASN A 4 -4.05 -20.69 9.53
CA ASN A 4 -3.66 -20.48 10.93
C ASN A 4 -2.23 -20.98 11.19
N LYS A 5 -1.29 -20.61 10.33
CA LYS A 5 0.10 -21.00 10.45
C LYS A 5 0.99 -19.78 10.65
N GLY A 6 1.99 -19.91 11.50
CA GLY A 6 3.03 -18.92 11.71
C GLY A 6 4.13 -18.99 10.66
N PHE A 7 5.03 -18.00 10.69
CA PHE A 7 6.27 -17.98 9.89
C PHE A 7 7.50 -18.02 10.79
N THR A 8 8.50 -18.80 10.40
CA THR A 8 9.76 -18.85 11.14
C THR A 8 10.45 -17.46 11.07
N ASN A 9 10.90 -16.97 12.23
CA ASN A 9 11.77 -15.79 12.26
C ASN A 9 13.23 -16.24 12.02
N LEU A 10 13.84 -15.79 10.93
CA LEU A 10 15.19 -16.16 10.50
C LEU A 10 16.26 -15.15 10.96
N GLY A 11 15.94 -14.34 11.97
CA GLY A 11 16.76 -13.23 12.44
C GLY A 11 16.34 -11.92 11.80
N ASN A 12 15.78 -11.00 12.62
CA ASN A 12 15.25 -9.69 12.20
C ASN A 12 14.18 -9.69 11.08
N THR A 13 13.56 -10.85 10.75
CA THR A 13 12.57 -10.98 9.67
C THR A 13 11.12 -10.76 10.10
N CYS A 14 10.88 -10.34 11.35
CA CYS A 14 9.51 -10.11 11.87
C CYS A 14 8.72 -9.09 11.05
N TYR A 15 9.36 -8.05 10.48
CA TYR A 15 8.71 -7.08 9.60
C TYR A 15 8.21 -7.73 8.31
N MET A 16 8.99 -8.64 7.69
CA MET A 16 8.55 -9.43 6.54
C MET A 16 7.42 -10.39 6.93
N ASN A 17 7.58 -11.13 8.02
CA ASN A 17 6.59 -12.09 8.50
C ASN A 17 5.24 -11.42 8.73
N SER A 18 5.22 -10.25 9.39
CA SER A 18 3.98 -9.51 9.64
C SER A 18 3.34 -9.00 8.33
N ALA A 19 4.13 -8.46 7.40
CA ALA A 19 3.65 -8.04 6.09
C ALA A 19 3.13 -9.21 5.26
N LEU A 20 3.86 -10.33 5.22
CA LEU A 20 3.46 -11.56 4.52
C LEU A 20 2.15 -12.12 5.09
N GLN A 21 1.96 -12.08 6.42
CA GLN A 21 0.68 -12.47 7.03
C GLN A 21 -0.46 -11.58 6.55
N CYS A 22 -0.26 -10.25 6.52
CA CYS A 22 -1.27 -9.34 5.99
C CYS A 22 -1.60 -9.63 4.52
N LEU A 23 -0.60 -9.84 3.67
CA LEU A 23 -0.76 -10.09 2.24
C LEU A 23 -1.40 -11.46 1.94
N ILE A 24 -0.96 -12.53 2.61
CA ILE A 24 -1.42 -13.90 2.32
C ILE A 24 -2.88 -14.12 2.74
N HIS A 25 -3.40 -13.26 3.62
CA HIS A 25 -4.80 -13.23 4.01
C HIS A 25 -5.67 -12.35 3.09
N LEU A 26 -5.08 -11.59 2.12
CA LEU A 26 -5.87 -10.82 1.16
C LEU A 26 -6.50 -11.72 0.09
N PRO A 27 -7.82 -11.68 -0.12
CA PRO A 27 -8.47 -12.55 -1.11
C PRO A 27 -8.02 -12.28 -2.54
N GLN A 28 -7.57 -11.05 -2.85
CA GLN A 28 -7.07 -10.63 -4.15
C GLN A 28 -5.75 -11.32 -4.52
N LEU A 29 -4.94 -11.69 -3.54
CA LEU A 29 -3.67 -12.38 -3.74
C LEU A 29 -3.77 -13.91 -3.71
N ASN A 30 -5.00 -14.47 -3.71
CA ASN A 30 -5.21 -15.89 -3.78
C ASN A 30 -4.98 -16.45 -5.21
N PRO A 31 -3.92 -17.25 -5.44
CA PRO A 31 -3.59 -17.74 -6.78
C PRO A 31 -4.65 -18.64 -7.42
N ARG A 32 -5.49 -19.29 -6.62
CA ARG A 32 -6.54 -20.21 -7.13
C ARG A 32 -7.86 -19.51 -7.44
N LYS A 33 -8.18 -18.45 -6.68
CA LYS A 33 -9.48 -17.75 -6.79
C LYS A 33 -9.42 -16.57 -7.75
N ASN A 34 -8.23 -16.05 -8.02
CA ASN A 34 -8.06 -14.90 -8.89
C ASN A 34 -7.78 -15.35 -10.32
N SER A 35 -8.84 -15.40 -11.16
CA SER A 35 -8.72 -15.71 -12.58
C SER A 35 -7.82 -14.74 -13.34
N ILE A 36 -7.73 -13.49 -12.86
CA ILE A 36 -6.85 -12.45 -13.41
C ILE A 36 -5.39 -12.83 -13.19
N PHE A 37 -5.06 -13.40 -12.02
CA PHE A 37 -3.72 -13.88 -11.68
C PHE A 37 -3.23 -14.92 -12.71
N LYS A 38 -4.08 -15.91 -13.02
CA LYS A 38 -3.79 -16.91 -14.04
C LYS A 38 -3.68 -16.30 -15.44
N SER A 39 -4.58 -15.36 -15.77
CA SER A 39 -4.57 -14.67 -17.06
C SER A 39 -3.31 -13.81 -17.27
N ASP A 40 -2.81 -13.18 -16.23
CA ASP A 40 -1.60 -12.36 -16.32
C ASP A 40 -0.34 -13.23 -16.45
N LEU A 41 -0.30 -14.38 -15.77
CA LEU A 41 0.74 -15.39 -15.95
C LEU A 41 0.81 -15.93 -17.39
N ASP A 42 -0.35 -16.32 -17.92
CA ASP A 42 -0.43 -16.92 -19.28
C ASP A 42 -0.04 -15.92 -20.38
N LYS A 43 -0.17 -14.61 -20.12
CA LYS A 43 0.13 -13.54 -21.08
C LYS A 43 1.46 -12.85 -20.84
N SER A 44 2.16 -13.16 -19.76
CA SER A 44 3.45 -12.56 -19.48
C SER A 44 4.50 -13.03 -20.48
N THR A 45 5.34 -12.11 -20.93
CA THR A 45 6.46 -12.39 -21.83
C THR A 45 7.71 -12.90 -21.12
N LYS A 46 7.72 -12.87 -19.78
CA LYS A 46 8.87 -13.27 -18.96
C LYS A 46 8.86 -14.77 -18.68
N LYS A 47 9.96 -15.46 -18.95
CA LYS A 47 10.11 -16.92 -18.77
C LYS A 47 10.38 -17.33 -17.30
N GLU A 48 10.77 -16.41 -16.42
CA GLU A 48 11.16 -16.74 -15.05
C GLU A 48 10.32 -15.97 -14.04
N TYR A 49 9.43 -16.70 -13.37
CA TYR A 49 8.57 -16.21 -12.28
C TYR A 49 9.14 -16.66 -10.93
N LYS A 50 10.33 -16.16 -10.56
CA LYS A 50 11.06 -16.65 -9.40
C LYS A 50 10.31 -16.37 -8.09
N LEU A 51 10.00 -15.10 -7.83
CA LEU A 51 9.31 -14.69 -6.61
C LEU A 51 7.86 -15.16 -6.59
N LEU A 52 7.18 -15.12 -7.74
CA LEU A 52 5.83 -15.60 -7.86
C LEU A 52 5.69 -17.09 -7.53
N LYS A 53 6.65 -17.92 -7.95
CA LYS A 53 6.66 -19.36 -7.59
C LYS A 53 6.78 -19.54 -6.07
N GLN A 54 7.65 -18.77 -5.42
CA GLN A 54 7.79 -18.80 -3.97
C GLN A 54 6.52 -18.31 -3.25
N TRP A 55 5.89 -17.26 -3.78
CA TRP A 55 4.61 -16.78 -3.26
C TRP A 55 3.51 -17.83 -3.36
N ILE A 56 3.39 -18.50 -4.52
CA ILE A 56 2.42 -19.58 -4.73
C ILE A 56 2.68 -20.74 -3.77
N GLN A 57 3.95 -21.09 -3.51
CA GLN A 57 4.31 -22.14 -2.57
C GLN A 57 3.93 -21.76 -1.14
N LEU A 58 4.30 -20.56 -0.66
CA LEU A 58 3.87 -20.07 0.65
C LEU A 58 2.34 -20.08 0.81
N TYR A 59 1.63 -19.68 -0.26
CA TYR A 59 0.17 -19.66 -0.26
C TYR A 59 -0.42 -21.08 -0.13
N LYS A 60 0.17 -22.07 -0.82
CA LYS A 60 -0.24 -23.48 -0.69
C LYS A 60 0.00 -24.01 0.71
N GLU A 61 1.18 -23.79 1.26
CA GLU A 61 1.52 -24.20 2.62
C GLU A 61 0.57 -23.59 3.65
N MET A 62 0.25 -22.31 3.52
CA MET A 62 -0.67 -21.59 4.43
C MET A 62 -2.10 -22.14 4.38
N TRP A 63 -2.63 -22.42 3.17
CA TRP A 63 -4.08 -22.63 2.98
C TRP A 63 -4.48 -24.05 2.61
N TYR A 64 -3.56 -24.91 2.15
CA TYR A 64 -3.93 -26.19 1.55
C TYR A 64 -3.13 -27.39 2.03
N GLU A 65 -2.02 -27.18 2.69
CA GLU A 65 -1.20 -28.27 3.25
C GLU A 65 -1.52 -28.44 4.73
N GLU A 66 -1.60 -29.68 5.20
CA GLU A 66 -1.99 -29.96 6.60
C GLU A 66 -0.78 -30.18 7.54
N ASN A 67 0.44 -30.20 6.99
CA ASN A 67 1.57 -30.85 7.62
C ASN A 67 2.25 -30.09 8.78
N GLU A 68 2.25 -28.75 8.80
CA GLU A 68 2.98 -28.01 9.83
C GLU A 68 2.22 -26.75 10.30
N SER A 69 2.35 -26.42 11.58
CA SER A 69 1.79 -25.17 12.15
C SER A 69 2.66 -23.94 11.88
N VAL A 70 3.90 -24.15 11.43
CA VAL A 70 4.90 -23.10 11.15
C VAL A 70 5.52 -23.32 9.78
N ILE A 71 5.53 -22.29 8.97
CA ILE A 71 6.08 -22.30 7.61
C ILE A 71 7.47 -21.67 7.62
N ASN A 72 8.43 -22.31 6.94
CA ASN A 72 9.77 -21.78 6.77
C ASN A 72 9.85 -20.85 5.56
N THR A 73 10.09 -19.56 5.79
CA THR A 73 10.14 -18.54 4.75
C THR A 73 11.51 -18.36 4.09
N LYS A 74 12.50 -19.23 4.38
CA LYS A 74 13.89 -19.06 3.93
C LYS A 74 14.02 -18.92 2.42
N ASP A 75 13.42 -19.84 1.66
CA ASP A 75 13.56 -19.85 0.19
C ASP A 75 12.86 -18.65 -0.45
N PHE A 76 11.74 -18.23 0.11
CA PHE A 76 11.07 -16.99 -0.29
C PHE A 76 11.97 -15.77 -0.06
N ILE A 77 12.56 -15.63 1.13
CA ILE A 77 13.42 -14.49 1.49
C ILE A 77 14.66 -14.44 0.60
N ILE A 78 15.36 -15.58 0.40
CA ILE A 78 16.53 -15.65 -0.47
C ILE A 78 16.16 -15.24 -1.90
N THR A 79 15.01 -15.71 -2.39
CA THR A 79 14.55 -15.36 -3.74
C THR A 79 14.20 -13.89 -3.83
N PHE A 80 13.51 -13.33 -2.84
CA PHE A 80 13.18 -11.91 -2.77
C PHE A 80 14.43 -11.02 -2.83
N ILE A 81 15.45 -11.32 -2.01
CA ILE A 81 16.71 -10.57 -2.01
C ILE A 81 17.38 -10.58 -3.38
N LYS A 82 17.53 -11.77 -3.98
CA LYS A 82 18.12 -11.91 -5.31
C LYS A 82 17.35 -11.11 -6.37
N ARG A 83 16.02 -11.10 -6.28
CA ARG A 83 15.19 -10.30 -7.17
C ARG A 83 15.35 -8.80 -6.93
N CYS A 84 15.50 -8.35 -5.67
CA CYS A 84 15.82 -6.96 -5.35
C CYS A 84 17.17 -6.55 -5.99
N GLU A 85 18.21 -7.36 -5.85
CA GLU A 85 19.52 -7.11 -6.48
C GLU A 85 19.42 -7.01 -8.00
N GLU A 86 18.70 -7.93 -8.66
CA GLU A 86 18.48 -7.93 -10.11
C GLU A 86 17.76 -6.66 -10.62
N GLU A 87 16.89 -6.07 -9.80
CA GLU A 87 16.13 -4.83 -10.11
C GLU A 87 16.81 -3.56 -9.55
N ASN A 88 18.04 -3.66 -9.03
CA ASN A 88 18.79 -2.57 -8.39
C ASN A 88 18.04 -1.94 -7.20
N ILE A 89 17.24 -2.71 -6.48
CA ILE A 89 16.59 -2.32 -5.23
C ILE A 89 17.52 -2.73 -4.09
N TYR A 90 18.03 -1.74 -3.37
CA TYR A 90 18.83 -2.04 -2.17
C TYR A 90 17.92 -2.50 -1.04
N PHE A 91 18.18 -3.70 -0.50
CA PHE A 91 17.42 -4.28 0.57
C PHE A 91 18.33 -5.08 1.52
N ASP A 92 18.55 -4.55 2.73
CA ASP A 92 19.39 -5.20 3.74
C ASP A 92 18.55 -6.04 4.71
N VAL A 93 18.54 -7.35 4.49
CA VAL A 93 17.77 -8.30 5.33
C VAL A 93 18.39 -8.60 6.68
N PHE A 94 19.67 -8.31 6.88
CA PHE A 94 20.36 -8.59 8.13
C PHE A 94 20.04 -7.55 9.21
N ASN A 95 19.59 -6.38 8.80
CA ASN A 95 19.14 -5.32 9.68
C ASN A 95 17.61 -5.28 9.81
N GLN A 96 17.13 -4.59 10.83
CA GLN A 96 15.71 -4.30 10.93
C GLN A 96 15.34 -3.27 9.86
N ASN A 97 14.37 -3.61 9.03
CA ASN A 97 13.83 -2.73 7.99
C ASN A 97 12.39 -2.33 8.28
N ASP A 98 11.94 -1.34 7.54
CA ASP A 98 10.55 -0.90 7.59
C ASP A 98 9.64 -1.83 6.78
N VAL A 99 8.45 -2.09 7.31
CA VAL A 99 7.43 -2.91 6.65
C VAL A 99 7.02 -2.30 5.30
N SER A 100 7.05 -0.96 5.16
CA SER A 100 6.71 -0.29 3.92
C SER A 100 7.76 -0.46 2.83
N GLU A 101 9.03 -0.56 3.19
CA GLU A 101 10.11 -0.85 2.24
C GLU A 101 9.96 -2.27 1.67
N PHE A 102 9.68 -3.25 2.54
CA PHE A 102 9.38 -4.61 2.07
C PHE A 102 8.15 -4.65 1.17
N LEU A 103 7.06 -3.99 1.54
CA LEU A 103 5.83 -3.94 0.73
C LEU A 103 6.08 -3.33 -0.65
N ASN A 104 6.81 -2.21 -0.72
CA ASN A 104 7.18 -1.58 -1.99
C ASN A 104 8.01 -2.53 -2.86
N GLY A 105 9.06 -3.14 -2.31
CA GLY A 105 9.90 -4.08 -3.03
C GLY A 105 9.12 -5.30 -3.53
N PHE A 106 8.36 -5.95 -2.65
CA PHE A 106 7.57 -7.14 -2.98
C PHE A 106 6.53 -6.88 -4.06
N ILE A 107 5.73 -5.81 -3.91
CA ILE A 107 4.67 -5.46 -4.87
C ILE A 107 5.26 -5.10 -6.24
N ASN A 108 6.37 -4.36 -6.27
CA ASN A 108 7.03 -3.98 -7.52
C ASN A 108 7.63 -5.20 -8.24
N ILE A 109 8.35 -6.07 -7.53
CA ILE A 109 8.94 -7.27 -8.14
C ILE A 109 7.84 -8.21 -8.66
N LEU A 110 6.78 -8.41 -7.87
CA LEU A 110 5.66 -9.25 -8.29
C LEU A 110 4.97 -8.68 -9.53
N HIS A 111 4.79 -7.35 -9.60
CA HIS A 111 4.29 -6.66 -10.79
C HIS A 111 5.19 -6.91 -12.00
N GLU A 112 6.51 -6.71 -11.86
CA GLU A 112 7.47 -6.90 -12.95
C GLU A 112 7.50 -8.34 -13.49
N GLU A 113 7.29 -9.33 -12.64
CA GLU A 113 7.23 -10.73 -13.07
C GLU A 113 5.98 -11.06 -13.90
N ILE A 114 4.82 -10.47 -13.60
CA ILE A 114 3.54 -10.82 -14.22
C ILE A 114 3.01 -9.76 -15.19
N CYS A 115 3.69 -8.61 -15.31
CA CYS A 115 3.21 -7.54 -16.15
C CYS A 115 3.23 -7.89 -17.64
N ARG A 116 2.30 -7.28 -18.36
CA ARG A 116 2.18 -7.33 -19.83
C ARG A 116 2.15 -5.91 -20.39
N SER A 117 2.50 -5.77 -21.66
CA SER A 117 2.40 -4.47 -22.35
C SER A 117 0.92 -4.14 -22.63
N VAL A 118 0.46 -3.00 -22.09
CA VAL A 118 -0.89 -2.48 -22.30
C VAL A 118 -0.82 -0.97 -22.42
N THR A 119 -1.46 -0.41 -23.46
CA THR A 119 -1.67 1.03 -23.56
C THR A 119 -3.14 1.32 -23.28
N ILE A 120 -3.40 2.14 -22.27
CA ILE A 120 -4.75 2.61 -21.94
C ILE A 120 -4.98 3.88 -22.76
N THR A 121 -5.98 3.89 -23.63
CA THR A 121 -6.33 5.05 -24.44
C THR A 121 -7.69 5.59 -24.01
N PRO A 122 -7.84 6.94 -23.88
CA PRO A 122 -9.14 7.55 -23.65
C PRO A 122 -10.06 7.33 -24.87
N ASN A 123 -11.33 7.09 -24.62
CA ASN A 123 -12.33 7.06 -25.68
C ASN A 123 -12.88 8.47 -25.98
N GLY A 124 -12.80 8.90 -27.24
CA GLY A 124 -13.32 10.19 -27.71
C GLY A 124 -12.43 11.38 -27.38
N SER A 125 -12.89 12.57 -27.76
CA SER A 125 -12.20 13.86 -27.52
C SER A 125 -12.72 14.51 -26.23
N PRO A 126 -11.84 15.16 -25.44
CA PRO A 126 -12.25 15.84 -24.21
C PRO A 126 -13.20 17.02 -24.52
N ARG A 127 -14.35 17.05 -23.86
CA ARG A 127 -15.42 18.06 -24.08
C ARG A 127 -15.37 19.19 -23.08
N ASN A 128 -14.79 18.96 -21.91
CA ASN A 128 -14.73 19.92 -20.81
C ASN A 128 -13.40 19.82 -20.06
N SER A 129 -13.21 20.66 -19.04
CA SER A 129 -11.99 20.68 -18.24
C SER A 129 -11.77 19.40 -17.46
N PHE A 130 -12.84 18.71 -17.03
CA PHE A 130 -12.75 17.44 -16.31
C PHE A 130 -12.28 16.31 -17.23
N ASP A 131 -12.81 16.23 -18.47
CA ASP A 131 -12.33 15.25 -19.46
C ASP A 131 -10.84 15.45 -19.77
N LYS A 132 -10.37 16.70 -19.84
CA LYS A 132 -8.93 17.01 -20.01
C LYS A 132 -8.09 16.51 -18.85
N LEU A 133 -8.58 16.62 -17.61
CA LEU A 133 -7.92 16.06 -16.43
C LEU A 133 -7.88 14.53 -16.49
N GLN A 134 -8.97 13.87 -16.92
CA GLN A 134 -9.00 12.42 -17.09
C GLN A 134 -7.97 11.96 -18.12
N VAL A 135 -7.87 12.65 -19.28
CA VAL A 135 -6.84 12.34 -20.29
C VAL A 135 -5.44 12.49 -19.70
N LYS A 136 -5.15 13.59 -19.02
CA LYS A 136 -3.85 13.83 -18.37
C LYS A 136 -3.52 12.76 -17.32
N SER A 137 -4.51 12.33 -16.55
CA SER A 137 -4.40 11.25 -15.58
C SER A 137 -3.98 9.93 -16.25
N ILE A 138 -4.66 9.55 -17.35
CA ILE A 138 -4.36 8.33 -18.12
C ILE A 138 -2.97 8.39 -18.76
N GLU A 139 -2.58 9.53 -19.36
CA GLU A 139 -1.27 9.74 -19.94
C GLU A 139 -0.15 9.60 -18.90
N THR A 140 -0.35 10.19 -17.70
CA THR A 140 0.60 10.08 -16.60
C THR A 140 0.71 8.65 -16.10
N TRP A 141 -0.42 7.94 -16.00
CA TRP A 141 -0.46 6.53 -15.62
C TRP A 141 0.30 5.64 -16.60
N ASN A 142 0.05 5.81 -17.92
CA ASN A 142 0.76 5.09 -18.98
C ASN A 142 2.28 5.34 -18.95
N ARG A 143 2.70 6.58 -18.69
CA ARG A 143 4.10 6.97 -18.62
C ARG A 143 4.78 6.38 -17.39
N PHE A 144 4.14 6.45 -16.22
CA PHE A 144 4.69 5.96 -14.97
C PHE A 144 4.95 4.44 -15.02
N PHE A 145 3.95 3.69 -15.47
CA PHE A 145 4.08 2.23 -15.59
C PHE A 145 4.72 1.77 -16.91
N ASN A 146 5.25 2.67 -17.72
CA ASN A 146 5.91 2.36 -19.00
C ASN A 146 5.08 1.39 -19.87
N LYS A 147 3.78 1.60 -19.93
CA LYS A 147 2.80 0.72 -20.59
C LYS A 147 2.78 -0.73 -20.08
N LYS A 148 3.37 -1.00 -18.92
CA LYS A 148 3.26 -2.28 -18.24
C LYS A 148 2.00 -2.30 -17.37
N TYR A 149 1.30 -3.42 -17.35
CA TYR A 149 0.09 -3.56 -16.57
C TYR A 149 -0.05 -4.99 -16.02
N SER A 150 -0.53 -5.09 -14.79
CA SER A 150 -0.90 -6.34 -14.14
C SER A 150 -2.06 -6.09 -13.18
N PHE A 151 -2.66 -7.16 -12.64
CA PHE A 151 -3.65 -7.03 -11.61
C PHE A 151 -3.10 -6.35 -10.33
N ILE A 152 -1.80 -6.48 -10.06
CA ILE A 152 -1.12 -5.80 -8.95
C ILE A 152 -1.29 -4.28 -9.05
N ILE A 153 -1.11 -3.72 -10.26
CA ILE A 153 -1.32 -2.28 -10.47
C ILE A 153 -2.77 -1.90 -10.21
N LYS A 154 -3.71 -2.73 -10.68
CA LYS A 154 -5.14 -2.47 -10.45
C LYS A 154 -5.51 -2.53 -8.98
N ASP A 155 -5.02 -3.55 -8.27
CA ASP A 155 -5.47 -3.86 -6.92
C ASP A 155 -4.73 -3.02 -5.86
N PHE A 156 -3.48 -2.62 -6.09
CA PHE A 156 -2.65 -1.93 -5.10
C PHE A 156 -2.35 -0.46 -5.42
N HIS A 157 -2.39 -0.04 -6.70
CA HIS A 157 -2.02 1.32 -7.04
C HIS A 157 -3.23 2.22 -7.25
N GLY A 158 -3.24 3.32 -6.52
CA GLY A 158 -4.09 4.48 -6.74
C GLY A 158 -3.36 5.60 -7.48
N GLN A 159 -3.98 6.75 -7.54
CA GLN A 159 -3.43 7.96 -8.12
C GLN A 159 -3.84 9.17 -7.30
N LEU A 160 -2.86 10.02 -6.99
CA LEU A 160 -3.09 11.35 -6.42
C LEU A 160 -3.25 12.37 -7.53
N VAL A 161 -4.00 13.43 -7.26
CA VAL A 161 -4.00 14.66 -8.02
C VAL A 161 -3.48 15.80 -7.14
N ASN A 162 -2.41 16.45 -7.61
CA ASN A 162 -1.76 17.55 -6.91
C ASN A 162 -2.08 18.84 -7.64
N LEU A 163 -2.78 19.76 -6.97
CA LEU A 163 -3.05 21.08 -7.47
C LEU A 163 -1.98 22.04 -6.97
N THR A 164 -1.45 22.87 -7.86
CA THR A 164 -0.50 23.93 -7.53
C THR A 164 -1.08 25.24 -8.04
N SER A 165 -1.29 26.23 -7.17
CA SER A 165 -1.87 27.53 -7.52
C SER A 165 -0.93 28.67 -7.23
N CYS A 166 -0.94 29.67 -8.11
CA CYS A 166 -0.20 30.92 -8.00
C CYS A 166 -1.01 31.96 -7.22
N PRO A 167 -0.53 32.46 -6.07
CA PRO A 167 -1.24 33.50 -5.32
C PRO A 167 -1.22 34.87 -6.02
N SER A 168 -0.30 35.09 -7.00
CA SER A 168 -0.16 36.37 -7.69
C SER A 168 -1.11 36.55 -8.88
N CYS A 169 -1.47 35.46 -9.59
CA CYS A 169 -2.30 35.53 -10.81
C CYS A 169 -3.41 34.51 -10.88
N ASN A 170 -3.66 33.76 -9.81
CA ASN A 170 -4.68 32.71 -9.70
C ASN A 170 -4.57 31.59 -10.77
N TYR A 171 -3.43 31.51 -11.46
CA TYR A 171 -3.17 30.38 -12.36
C TYR A 171 -2.96 29.11 -11.52
N PHE A 172 -3.52 27.99 -12.00
CA PHE A 172 -3.30 26.69 -11.36
C PHE A 172 -2.89 25.65 -12.39
N THR A 173 -2.11 24.70 -11.94
CA THR A 173 -1.74 23.50 -12.68
C THR A 173 -2.03 22.26 -11.85
N THR A 174 -2.17 21.13 -12.53
CA THR A 174 -2.44 19.83 -11.90
C THR A 174 -1.38 18.83 -12.32
N ASN A 175 -0.91 18.02 -11.41
CA ASN A 175 -0.08 16.86 -11.68
C ASN A 175 -0.72 15.61 -11.07
N PHE A 176 -0.36 14.45 -11.61
CA PHE A 176 -0.84 13.17 -11.11
C PHE A 176 0.36 12.31 -10.73
N ASP A 177 0.28 11.70 -9.55
CA ASP A 177 1.32 10.79 -9.06
C ASP A 177 0.70 9.45 -8.70
N PRO A 178 1.37 8.33 -9.00
CA PRO A 178 0.92 7.02 -8.54
C PRO A 178 1.05 6.91 -7.03
N LEU A 179 0.19 6.12 -6.43
CA LEU A 179 0.11 5.92 -5.00
C LEU A 179 0.03 4.43 -4.70
N LEU A 180 0.96 3.90 -3.92
CA LEU A 180 0.93 2.53 -3.40
C LEU A 180 0.56 2.51 -1.91
N ILE A 181 1.19 3.36 -1.11
CA ILE A 181 1.00 3.45 0.33
C ILE A 181 0.64 4.89 0.70
N ILE A 182 -0.44 5.07 1.44
CA ILE A 182 -0.79 6.37 2.03
C ILE A 182 -0.02 6.51 3.33
N SER A 183 0.99 7.38 3.34
CA SER A 183 1.75 7.68 4.56
C SER A 183 1.14 8.86 5.29
N LEU A 184 0.54 8.61 6.45
CA LEU A 184 -0.12 9.62 7.27
C LEU A 184 0.81 10.15 8.34
N ASP A 185 1.04 11.45 8.34
CA ASP A 185 1.73 12.15 9.41
C ASP A 185 0.79 12.28 10.63
N VAL A 186 1.30 11.92 11.79
CA VAL A 186 0.62 12.06 13.07
C VAL A 186 1.51 12.84 14.04
N ASN A 187 0.90 13.49 15.01
CA ASN A 187 1.59 14.17 16.10
C ASN A 187 0.89 13.88 17.42
N SER A 188 1.37 14.42 18.53
CA SER A 188 0.82 14.18 19.87
C SER A 188 -0.63 14.62 20.07
N LYS A 189 -1.19 15.42 19.15
CA LYS A 189 -2.58 15.91 19.18
C LYS A 189 -3.50 15.16 18.22
N THR A 190 -2.94 14.34 17.32
CA THR A 190 -3.73 13.55 16.35
C THR A 190 -4.43 12.40 17.08
N ASN A 191 -5.75 12.27 16.90
CA ASN A 191 -6.56 11.26 17.58
C ASN A 191 -7.10 10.19 16.63
N SER A 192 -7.17 10.47 15.33
CA SER A 192 -7.71 9.52 14.34
C SER A 192 -7.02 9.59 12.98
N ILE A 193 -7.16 8.50 12.19
CA ILE A 193 -6.71 8.53 10.79
C ILE A 193 -7.56 9.48 9.93
N HIS A 194 -8.79 9.78 10.33
CA HIS A 194 -9.64 10.76 9.64
C HIS A 194 -9.03 12.16 9.72
N GLU A 195 -8.62 12.60 10.91
CA GLU A 195 -7.89 13.87 11.08
C GLU A 195 -6.62 13.93 10.22
N SER A 196 -5.86 12.82 10.16
CA SER A 196 -4.65 12.76 9.34
C SER A 196 -4.95 12.77 7.85
N LEU A 197 -6.04 12.13 7.40
CA LEU A 197 -6.48 12.17 5.99
C LEU A 197 -6.99 13.56 5.60
N GLU A 198 -7.73 14.23 6.47
CA GLU A 198 -8.15 15.63 6.28
C GLU A 198 -6.93 16.53 6.11
N LYS A 199 -5.97 16.44 7.04
CA LYS A 199 -4.71 17.18 6.98
C LYS A 199 -3.90 16.87 5.71
N TYR A 200 -3.88 15.60 5.27
CA TYR A 200 -3.21 15.19 4.02
C TYR A 200 -3.80 15.88 2.78
N CYS A 201 -5.10 16.20 2.82
CA CYS A 201 -5.83 16.88 1.75
C CYS A 201 -5.97 18.39 1.96
N GLU A 202 -5.50 18.95 3.08
CA GLU A 202 -5.50 20.39 3.32
C GLU A 202 -4.56 21.14 2.40
N PRO A 203 -4.91 22.36 1.95
CA PRO A 203 -3.97 23.21 1.24
C PRO A 203 -2.80 23.63 2.13
N PHE A 204 -1.61 23.63 1.59
CA PHE A 204 -0.41 24.14 2.25
C PHE A 204 0.39 25.05 1.33
N THR A 205 1.10 26.01 1.92
CA THR A 205 1.94 26.97 1.18
C THR A 205 3.40 26.52 1.26
N LEU A 206 4.11 26.52 0.12
CA LEU A 206 5.53 26.25 0.11
C LEU A 206 6.31 27.37 0.82
N ASP A 207 7.39 27.00 1.48
CA ASP A 207 8.31 27.91 2.17
C ASP A 207 9.22 28.70 1.20
N ASP A 208 10.10 29.54 1.78
CA ASP A 208 11.00 30.39 1.03
C ASP A 208 12.09 29.62 0.26
N ASP A 209 12.45 28.42 0.74
CA ASP A 209 13.49 27.59 0.12
C ASP A 209 12.94 26.82 -1.10
N ASN A 210 11.61 26.74 -1.24
CA ASN A 210 10.90 25.95 -2.26
C ASN A 210 10.00 26.79 -3.18
N LEU A 211 10.48 27.97 -3.60
CA LEU A 211 9.71 28.85 -4.49
C LEU A 211 9.44 28.20 -5.85
N TRP A 212 8.19 28.29 -6.29
CA TRP A 212 7.76 27.83 -7.59
C TRP A 212 7.68 28.97 -8.60
N THR A 213 8.23 28.77 -9.81
CA THR A 213 8.07 29.73 -10.92
C THR A 213 6.76 29.47 -11.64
N CYS A 214 5.85 30.44 -11.62
CA CYS A 214 4.56 30.33 -12.26
C CYS A 214 4.69 30.42 -13.78
N ASP A 215 4.17 29.42 -14.52
CA ASP A 215 4.23 29.36 -15.99
C ASP A 215 3.46 30.49 -16.67
N LYS A 216 2.47 31.11 -15.99
CA LYS A 216 1.65 32.22 -16.57
C LYS A 216 2.23 33.59 -16.35
N CYS A 217 2.68 33.91 -15.13
CA CYS A 217 3.20 35.24 -14.80
C CYS A 217 4.71 35.30 -14.61
N SER A 218 5.42 34.19 -14.75
CA SER A 218 6.86 34.03 -14.64
C SER A 218 7.47 34.52 -13.31
N LYS A 219 6.64 34.73 -12.29
CA LYS A 219 7.10 35.13 -10.95
C LYS A 219 7.47 33.90 -10.13
N LYS A 220 8.54 34.00 -9.34
CA LYS A 220 8.83 33.05 -8.26
C LYS A 220 7.92 33.36 -7.08
N VAL A 221 7.13 32.39 -6.66
CA VAL A 221 6.09 32.58 -5.62
C VAL A 221 6.07 31.39 -4.65
N LYS A 222 5.63 31.67 -3.42
CA LYS A 222 5.21 30.63 -2.47
C LYS A 222 3.85 30.10 -2.95
N CYS A 223 3.86 29.11 -3.83
CA CYS A 223 2.61 28.55 -4.34
C CYS A 223 1.83 27.79 -3.26
N VAL A 224 0.53 27.75 -3.42
CA VAL A 224 -0.35 26.92 -2.60
C VAL A 224 -0.53 25.57 -3.30
N LYS A 225 -0.24 24.49 -2.56
CA LYS A 225 -0.45 23.12 -3.02
C LYS A 225 -1.61 22.47 -2.28
N LYS A 226 -2.33 21.60 -2.97
CA LYS A 226 -3.37 20.75 -2.40
C LYS A 226 -3.31 19.38 -3.03
N ASN A 227 -3.31 18.33 -2.18
CA ASN A 227 -3.31 16.95 -2.59
C ASN A 227 -4.72 16.38 -2.41
N ASN A 228 -5.22 15.60 -3.36
CA ASN A 228 -6.43 14.82 -3.21
C ASN A 228 -6.25 13.46 -3.89
N PHE A 229 -7.07 12.49 -3.52
CA PHE A 229 -7.09 11.20 -4.20
C PHE A 229 -7.89 11.32 -5.49
N TRP A 230 -7.28 10.88 -6.61
CA TRP A 230 -7.93 10.82 -7.93
C TRP A 230 -8.53 9.44 -8.19
N LYS A 231 -7.76 8.40 -7.89
CA LYS A 231 -8.17 7.01 -8.01
C LYS A 231 -7.65 6.24 -6.80
N LEU A 232 -8.48 5.43 -6.19
CA LEU A 232 -8.09 4.56 -5.10
C LEU A 232 -7.99 3.10 -5.57
N PRO A 233 -7.08 2.29 -5.00
CA PRO A 233 -6.93 0.87 -5.31
C PRO A 233 -8.01 0.02 -4.63
N ASP A 234 -8.10 -1.26 -4.99
CA ASP A 234 -8.99 -2.22 -4.30
C ASP A 234 -8.43 -2.61 -2.92
N ILE A 235 -7.12 -2.56 -2.76
CA ILE A 235 -6.40 -2.76 -1.49
C ILE A 235 -5.75 -1.45 -1.10
N LEU A 236 -6.25 -0.83 -0.05
CA LEU A 236 -5.73 0.43 0.47
C LEU A 236 -4.77 0.15 1.61
N VAL A 237 -3.51 0.55 1.44
CA VAL A 237 -2.47 0.41 2.45
C VAL A 237 -2.20 1.78 3.07
N ILE A 238 -2.36 1.89 4.39
CA ILE A 238 -2.13 3.13 5.15
C ILE A 238 -1.02 2.89 6.15
N LEU A 239 0.05 3.68 6.05
CA LEU A 239 1.16 3.72 6.99
C LEU A 239 0.96 4.89 7.96
N ILE A 240 1.06 4.64 9.25
CA ILE A 240 1.01 5.68 10.29
C ILE A 240 2.44 5.99 10.71
N LYS A 241 2.93 7.19 10.43
CA LYS A 241 4.27 7.63 10.80
C LYS A 241 4.36 7.92 12.31
N GLN A 242 4.64 6.88 13.09
CA GLN A 242 4.66 6.92 14.55
C GLN A 242 5.90 7.58 15.17
N TYR A 243 6.81 8.10 14.36
CA TYR A 243 8.03 8.75 14.84
C TYR A 243 8.06 10.21 14.42
N ASN A 244 8.39 11.10 15.36
CA ASN A 244 8.58 12.51 15.06
C ASN A 244 10.00 12.76 14.50
N ASP A 245 10.29 14.02 14.11
CA ASP A 245 11.58 14.45 13.53
C ASP A 245 12.78 14.17 14.44
N ASN A 246 12.55 14.05 15.75
CA ASN A 246 13.58 13.68 16.74
C ASN A 246 13.70 12.15 16.95
N ALA A 247 13.15 11.34 16.05
CA ALA A 247 13.14 9.88 16.12
C ALA A 247 12.48 9.31 17.41
N LYS A 248 11.68 10.12 18.10
CA LYS A 248 10.92 9.70 19.27
C LYS A 248 9.58 9.11 18.83
N LYS A 249 9.26 7.92 19.33
CA LYS A 249 7.96 7.29 19.08
C LYS A 249 6.85 8.07 19.78
N LEU A 250 5.75 8.27 19.07
CA LEU A 250 4.54 8.90 19.60
C LEU A 250 3.71 7.84 20.34
N ASP A 251 3.31 8.18 21.57
CA ASP A 251 2.61 7.23 22.45
C ASP A 251 1.08 7.40 22.42
N ASN A 252 0.56 8.36 21.66
CA ASN A 252 -0.88 8.55 21.52
C ASN A 252 -1.53 7.41 20.73
N PHE A 253 -2.75 7.08 21.10
CA PHE A 253 -3.60 6.16 20.37
C PHE A 253 -4.21 6.91 19.16
N ILE A 254 -4.12 6.33 17.97
CA ILE A 254 -4.75 6.83 16.75
C ILE A 254 -5.93 5.92 16.44
N GLU A 255 -7.13 6.45 16.53
CA GLU A 255 -8.34 5.74 16.19
C GLU A 255 -8.40 5.42 14.69
N TYR A 256 -8.82 4.22 14.36
CA TYR A 256 -9.05 3.76 13.00
C TYR A 256 -10.30 2.90 12.91
N PRO A 257 -11.17 3.15 11.93
CA PRO A 257 -12.45 2.48 11.84
C PRO A 257 -12.34 1.08 11.23
N ASN A 258 -13.27 0.19 11.60
CA ASN A 258 -13.43 -1.08 10.88
C ASN A 258 -13.97 -0.89 9.44
N LYS A 259 -14.74 0.18 9.21
CA LYS A 259 -15.22 0.59 7.87
C LYS A 259 -14.78 2.01 7.61
N LEU A 260 -13.98 2.20 6.57
CA LEU A 260 -13.44 3.49 6.16
C LEU A 260 -14.13 3.95 4.89
N ASN A 261 -14.72 5.14 4.90
CA ASN A 261 -15.23 5.83 3.70
C ASN A 261 -14.20 6.88 3.26
N MET A 262 -13.78 6.80 1.99
CA MET A 262 -12.77 7.70 1.41
C MET A 262 -13.37 8.78 0.51
N GLU A 263 -14.68 8.87 0.38
CA GLU A 263 -15.37 9.75 -0.58
C GLU A 263 -15.00 11.23 -0.42
N SER A 264 -14.96 11.73 0.82
CA SER A 264 -14.64 13.13 1.14
C SER A 264 -13.21 13.56 0.78
N TYR A 265 -12.30 12.61 0.59
CA TYR A 265 -10.89 12.87 0.26
C TYR A 265 -10.61 12.76 -1.25
N CYS A 266 -11.59 12.33 -2.05
CA CYS A 266 -11.46 12.11 -3.48
C CYS A 266 -12.01 13.28 -4.29
N LEU A 267 -11.30 13.69 -5.37
CA LEU A 267 -11.82 14.67 -6.34
C LEU A 267 -12.59 14.03 -7.49
N ASN A 268 -12.46 12.72 -7.68
CA ASN A 268 -13.08 12.04 -8.80
C ASN A 268 -14.43 11.43 -8.37
N TYR A 269 -15.51 11.95 -8.93
CA TYR A 269 -16.88 11.47 -8.72
C TYR A 269 -17.25 10.30 -9.66
N ILE A 270 -16.29 9.46 -10.05
CA ILE A 270 -16.63 8.21 -10.74
C ILE A 270 -17.38 7.33 -9.72
N ASN A 271 -18.43 6.65 -10.18
CA ASN A 271 -19.31 5.78 -9.40
C ASN A 271 -18.61 4.54 -8.78
N ASP A 272 -17.39 4.69 -8.31
CA ASP A 272 -16.67 3.66 -7.59
C ASP A 272 -17.11 3.64 -6.13
N ASN A 273 -17.26 2.45 -5.57
CA ASN A 273 -17.52 2.30 -4.15
C ASN A 273 -16.27 2.72 -3.36
N MET A 274 -16.36 3.81 -2.60
CA MET A 274 -15.27 4.37 -1.78
C MET A 274 -15.27 3.83 -0.34
N ASN A 275 -16.04 2.78 -0.07
CA ASN A 275 -16.11 2.13 1.23
C ASN A 275 -15.14 0.95 1.31
N TYR A 276 -14.38 0.90 2.38
CA TYR A 276 -13.38 -0.12 2.66
C TYR A 276 -13.63 -0.80 3.99
N ASN A 277 -13.31 -2.10 4.07
CA ASN A 277 -13.31 -2.85 5.33
C ASN A 277 -11.87 -3.12 5.78
N LEU A 278 -11.61 -2.94 7.06
CA LEU A 278 -10.35 -3.35 7.67
C LEU A 278 -10.16 -4.86 7.54
N HIS A 279 -9.01 -5.26 7.02
CA HIS A 279 -8.69 -6.66 6.76
C HIS A 279 -7.53 -7.18 7.60
N SER A 280 -6.49 -6.38 7.74
CA SER A 280 -5.33 -6.72 8.58
C SER A 280 -4.59 -5.48 9.04
N ILE A 281 -3.80 -5.62 10.10
CA ILE A 281 -2.96 -4.57 10.65
C ILE A 281 -1.59 -5.14 11.00
N CYS A 282 -0.52 -4.37 10.72
CA CYS A 282 0.81 -4.59 11.28
C CYS A 282 1.01 -3.69 12.49
N ILE A 283 1.56 -4.26 13.54
CA ILE A 283 1.93 -3.55 14.77
C ILE A 283 3.45 -3.53 14.87
N HIS A 284 4.01 -2.39 15.24
CA HIS A 284 5.41 -2.27 15.63
C HIS A 284 5.50 -1.96 17.13
N SER A 285 6.19 -2.81 17.88
CA SER A 285 6.49 -2.64 19.30
C SER A 285 7.97 -2.39 19.49
N GLY A 286 8.35 -1.33 20.16
CA GLY A 286 9.77 -0.99 20.39
C GLY A 286 10.11 0.44 19.93
N SER A 287 11.40 0.64 19.62
CA SER A 287 11.97 1.93 19.19
C SER A 287 12.40 1.90 17.73
N LEU A 288 12.85 3.04 17.19
CA LEU A 288 13.37 3.15 15.81
C LEU A 288 14.60 2.25 15.57
N ARG A 289 15.42 2.02 16.63
CA ARG A 289 16.66 1.24 16.53
C ARG A 289 16.51 -0.24 16.86
N GLY A 290 15.31 -0.66 17.25
CA GLY A 290 15.05 -2.04 17.63
C GLY A 290 13.62 -2.21 18.08
N GLY A 291 12.96 -3.22 17.55
CA GLY A 291 11.58 -3.48 17.84
C GLY A 291 11.14 -4.84 17.30
N HIS A 292 9.89 -5.10 17.41
CA HIS A 292 9.29 -6.34 16.96
C HIS A 292 7.99 -6.06 16.23
N TYR A 293 7.83 -6.68 15.06
CA TYR A 293 6.61 -6.61 14.26
C TYR A 293 5.76 -7.86 14.44
N TYR A 294 4.46 -7.68 14.49
CA TYR A 294 3.46 -8.74 14.43
C TYR A 294 2.18 -8.23 13.75
N ALA A 295 1.32 -9.14 13.35
CA ALA A 295 0.11 -8.78 12.62
C ALA A 295 -1.16 -9.29 13.32
N TYR A 296 -2.27 -8.61 13.08
CA TYR A 296 -3.61 -9.16 13.24
C TYR A 296 -4.25 -9.27 11.86
N CYS A 297 -4.71 -10.45 11.50
CA CYS A 297 -5.34 -10.69 10.21
C CYS A 297 -6.68 -11.38 10.39
N LYS A 298 -7.61 -11.04 9.51
CA LYS A 298 -8.90 -11.71 9.42
C LYS A 298 -8.77 -12.93 8.52
N ASN A 299 -8.98 -14.11 9.06
CA ASN A 299 -8.86 -15.36 8.30
C ASN A 299 -9.92 -15.41 7.19
N LEU A 300 -9.53 -15.89 6.00
CA LEU A 300 -10.41 -15.91 4.81
C LEU A 300 -11.56 -16.90 4.93
N ASN A 301 -11.41 -17.96 5.70
CA ASN A 301 -12.40 -19.04 5.80
C ASN A 301 -13.41 -18.78 6.92
N ASP A 302 -12.95 -18.67 8.17
CA ASP A 302 -13.83 -18.54 9.34
C ASP A 302 -14.18 -17.08 9.69
N LYS A 303 -13.56 -16.10 9.00
CA LYS A 303 -13.75 -14.66 9.19
C LYS A 303 -13.38 -14.15 10.60
N LYS A 304 -12.67 -14.95 11.40
CA LYS A 304 -12.22 -14.56 12.73
C LYS A 304 -10.86 -13.86 12.67
N TRP A 305 -10.63 -12.94 13.58
CA TRP A 305 -9.37 -12.28 13.76
C TRP A 305 -8.41 -13.15 14.58
N ARG A 306 -7.12 -13.16 14.22
CA ARG A 306 -6.03 -13.79 15.00
C ARG A 306 -4.80 -12.91 14.98
N LYS A 307 -4.03 -13.03 16.05
CA LYS A 307 -2.69 -12.45 16.14
C LYS A 307 -1.68 -13.45 15.56
N TYR A 308 -0.86 -12.96 14.65
CA TYR A 308 0.25 -13.69 14.03
C TYR A 308 1.56 -13.04 14.49
N ASN A 309 2.33 -13.77 15.27
CA ASN A 309 3.57 -13.31 15.88
C ASN A 309 4.67 -14.32 15.56
N ASP A 310 5.34 -14.12 14.42
CA ASP A 310 6.27 -15.08 13.83
C ASP A 310 5.67 -16.49 13.78
N SER A 311 6.27 -17.45 14.45
CA SER A 311 5.80 -18.85 14.50
C SER A 311 4.54 -19.07 15.32
N HIS A 312 4.15 -18.10 16.14
CA HIS A 312 2.99 -18.22 17.02
C HIS A 312 1.73 -17.60 16.43
N VAL A 313 0.64 -18.36 16.46
CA VAL A 313 -0.72 -17.88 16.06
C VAL A 313 -1.64 -18.01 17.25
N SER A 314 -2.34 -16.95 17.60
CA SER A 314 -3.27 -16.95 18.74
C SER A 314 -4.56 -17.71 18.45
N GLU A 315 -5.28 -18.08 19.51
CA GLU A 315 -6.72 -18.32 19.41
C GLU A 315 -7.43 -17.09 18.81
N PRO A 316 -8.67 -17.26 18.31
CA PRO A 316 -9.43 -16.15 17.78
C PRO A 316 -9.61 -15.00 18.79
N VAL A 317 -9.34 -13.78 18.34
CA VAL A 317 -9.51 -12.56 19.12
C VAL A 317 -10.74 -11.74 18.65
N THR A 318 -11.23 -10.85 19.49
CA THR A 318 -12.37 -10.00 19.13
C THR A 318 -11.97 -8.83 18.25
N GLN A 319 -12.89 -8.33 17.42
CA GLN A 319 -12.67 -7.11 16.65
C GLN A 319 -12.37 -5.91 17.57
N LYS A 320 -12.97 -5.85 18.75
CA LYS A 320 -12.71 -4.79 19.75
C LYS A 320 -11.25 -4.81 20.20
N GLU A 321 -10.68 -5.99 20.42
CA GLU A 321 -9.27 -6.14 20.75
C GLU A 321 -8.38 -5.64 19.61
N VAL A 322 -8.68 -5.98 18.35
CA VAL A 322 -7.94 -5.48 17.20
C VAL A 322 -7.99 -3.95 17.14
N LEU A 323 -9.17 -3.35 17.24
CA LEU A 323 -9.36 -1.90 17.17
C LEU A 323 -8.76 -1.14 18.39
N SER A 324 -8.37 -1.81 19.45
CA SER A 324 -7.64 -1.21 20.58
C SER A 324 -6.11 -1.22 20.40
N GLN A 325 -5.60 -1.82 19.33
CA GLN A 325 -4.17 -1.86 19.04
C GLN A 325 -3.65 -0.54 18.46
N ARG A 326 -2.33 -0.33 18.48
CA ARG A 326 -1.64 0.81 17.87
C ARG A 326 -0.99 0.37 16.55
N PRO A 327 -1.69 0.48 15.42
CA PRO A 327 -1.20 -0.03 14.15
C PRO A 327 -0.07 0.85 13.60
N TYR A 328 0.93 0.19 13.02
CA TYR A 328 1.94 0.82 12.20
C TYR A 328 1.51 0.89 10.73
N CYS A 329 0.88 -0.20 10.26
CA CYS A 329 0.33 -0.27 8.91
C CYS A 329 -1.05 -0.93 8.93
N LEU A 330 -1.99 -0.37 8.16
CA LEU A 330 -3.38 -0.80 8.02
C LEU A 330 -3.63 -1.27 6.60
N PHE A 331 -4.31 -2.40 6.45
CA PHE A 331 -4.75 -2.92 5.15
C PHE A 331 -6.27 -2.93 5.11
N TYR A 332 -6.82 -2.17 4.20
CA TYR A 332 -8.24 -2.11 3.93
C TYR A 332 -8.55 -2.71 2.57
N THR A 333 -9.68 -3.40 2.44
CA THR A 333 -10.16 -3.94 1.16
C THR A 333 -11.46 -3.26 0.77
N ARG A 334 -11.58 -2.87 -0.51
CA ARG A 334 -12.79 -2.22 -1.06
C ARG A 334 -13.99 -3.16 -0.94
N ASN A 335 -15.11 -2.62 -0.52
CA ASN A 335 -16.39 -3.33 -0.59
C ASN A 335 -16.79 -3.51 -2.06
N LYS A 336 -17.08 -4.75 -2.44
CA LYS A 336 -17.64 -5.08 -3.76
C LYS A 336 -19.15 -5.07 -3.74
#